data_c86bf45c7017e0251c59ff73f5721891
#
_entry.id   c86bf45c7017e0251c59ff73f5721891
#
_cell.length_a   1.000
_cell.length_b   1.000
_cell.length_c   1.000
_cell.angle_alpha   90.00
_cell.angle_beta   90.00
_cell.angle_gamma   90.00
#
_symmetry.space_group_name_H-M   'P 1'
#
loop_
_entity.id
_entity.type
_entity.pdbx_description
1 polymer ?
#
loop_
_entity_poly.entity_id
_entity_poly.type
_entity_poly.pdbx_seq_one_letter_code
_entity_poly.pdbx_strand_id
1 'polypeptide(L)'
;VAPSAIPCPSFKELPHELSVEEIHTMVGQFAAAAANAKEAGFDGIELHGGNGYLIAAFMSMYQNKRTDEYGGCFNNRMRFIHEIYDAIRAAVGPDFPLMIRFSAEEHVLSGRTLPESRMIAKEFERWGFDAINCSNGTYSSYIPLQSSTMFQGHAWALKNAKELKSFLSIPVLGSNGVDDPLMAETFIEDGWCDLVGMARCSLADPEMPNKAKEERYNEIRPCLRCQSCFGELIRGCVHCCVNPETGREYIYTYEDRPDPKKVLVIGGGPGGLEAAIAAARRGHMVTLWEKEDHLGGVFLAACYAPAKGDHITFLCYLIQEVKKLGVTVELNKTATAADILSFGADKVILATGSRPKPCTIPGAETGNVLFAEDVLLGKVQPMGRILVVGAGETAAETALYLASLERGDITIAARKDRLVPKMDANTAVSMREALKKYEVNIKVDTRTARITASGAVLEHDGIEKEVPFDSIVIGMGYAPVNALAEELSGLGEKLVIIGDAKEVRNAMQAAAEGYEAGYFA
;
A
#
# COMPACT_ATOMS: atom_id res chain seq x y z
N VAL A 1 -24.06 -13.96 -7.73
CA VAL A 1 -25.34 -13.46 -8.25
C VAL A 1 -25.22 -12.00 -8.66
N ALA A 2 -26.05 -11.52 -9.60
CA ALA A 2 -26.06 -10.15 -10.12
C ALA A 2 -27.42 -9.79 -10.74
N PRO A 3 -27.67 -8.48 -11.05
CA PRO A 3 -28.87 -8.10 -11.81
C PRO A 3 -28.83 -8.62 -13.26
N SER A 4 -27.65 -8.81 -13.84
CA SER A 4 -27.46 -9.34 -15.21
C SER A 4 -26.19 -10.16 -15.29
N ALA A 5 -26.15 -11.16 -16.17
CA ALA A 5 -25.03 -12.08 -16.35
C ALA A 5 -23.85 -11.42 -17.09
N ILE A 6 -23.20 -10.43 -16.44
CA ILE A 6 -22.03 -9.72 -16.94
C ILE A 6 -20.79 -10.20 -16.18
N PRO A 7 -19.77 -10.76 -16.83
CA PRO A 7 -18.55 -11.24 -16.15
C PRO A 7 -17.84 -10.15 -15.38
N CYS A 8 -17.41 -10.46 -14.16
CA CYS A 8 -16.54 -9.57 -13.40
C CYS A 8 -15.16 -9.51 -14.05
N PRO A 9 -14.64 -8.34 -14.44
CA PRO A 9 -13.33 -8.25 -15.11
C PRO A 9 -12.16 -8.75 -14.26
N SER A 10 -12.25 -8.60 -12.94
CA SER A 10 -11.18 -8.99 -12.01
C SER A 10 -11.14 -10.50 -11.76
N PHE A 11 -12.30 -11.15 -11.63
CA PHE A 11 -12.41 -12.57 -11.29
C PHE A 11 -12.79 -13.44 -12.48
N LYS A 12 -13.24 -12.83 -13.60
CA LYS A 12 -13.68 -13.51 -14.84
C LYS A 12 -14.83 -14.53 -14.64
N GLU A 13 -15.51 -14.47 -13.52
CA GLU A 13 -16.66 -15.29 -13.22
C GLU A 13 -17.91 -14.70 -13.86
N LEU A 14 -18.73 -15.56 -14.45
CA LEU A 14 -20.05 -15.21 -14.96
C LEU A 14 -21.08 -15.38 -13.82
N PRO A 15 -21.67 -14.29 -13.31
CA PRO A 15 -22.65 -14.39 -12.23
C PRO A 15 -23.99 -14.95 -12.73
N HIS A 16 -24.71 -15.64 -11.85
CA HIS A 16 -26.10 -15.98 -12.06
C HIS A 16 -26.97 -14.71 -12.03
N GLU A 17 -27.78 -14.50 -13.07
CA GLU A 17 -28.77 -13.42 -13.11
C GLU A 17 -29.98 -13.79 -12.24
N LEU A 18 -30.28 -12.93 -11.25
CA LEU A 18 -31.37 -13.17 -10.34
C LEU A 18 -32.75 -13.09 -11.03
N SER A 19 -33.60 -14.05 -10.79
CA SER A 19 -35.05 -13.93 -11.09
C SER A 19 -35.73 -12.95 -10.13
N VAL A 20 -36.95 -12.50 -10.43
CA VAL A 20 -37.70 -11.61 -9.55
C VAL A 20 -37.98 -12.27 -8.19
N GLU A 21 -38.29 -13.57 -8.18
CA GLU A 21 -38.51 -14.35 -6.97
C GLU A 21 -37.27 -14.44 -6.10
N GLU A 22 -36.10 -14.65 -6.72
CA GLU A 22 -34.81 -14.63 -6.02
C GLU A 22 -34.49 -13.24 -5.46
N ILE A 23 -34.83 -12.15 -6.17
CA ILE A 23 -34.71 -10.78 -5.68
C ILE A 23 -35.51 -10.58 -4.40
N HIS A 24 -36.79 -10.99 -4.38
CA HIS A 24 -37.63 -10.90 -3.17
C HIS A 24 -37.05 -11.74 -2.01
N THR A 25 -36.49 -12.91 -2.31
CA THR A 25 -35.82 -13.75 -1.31
C THR A 25 -34.60 -13.00 -0.73
N MET A 26 -33.79 -12.35 -1.57
CA MET A 26 -32.63 -11.56 -1.13
C MET A 26 -33.06 -10.37 -0.25
N VAL A 27 -34.14 -9.66 -0.59
CA VAL A 27 -34.69 -8.58 0.24
C VAL A 27 -35.02 -9.09 1.65
N GLY A 28 -35.69 -10.25 1.75
CA GLY A 28 -35.96 -10.89 3.03
C GLY A 28 -34.72 -11.29 3.83
N GLN A 29 -33.66 -11.74 3.14
CA GLN A 29 -32.37 -12.07 3.77
C GLN A 29 -31.64 -10.82 4.33
N PHE A 30 -31.69 -9.68 3.64
CA PHE A 30 -31.17 -8.41 4.18
C PHE A 30 -31.91 -7.98 5.44
N ALA A 31 -33.24 -8.10 5.47
CA ALA A 31 -34.05 -7.78 6.64
C ALA A 31 -33.73 -8.70 7.83
N ALA A 32 -33.62 -10.02 7.58
CA ALA A 32 -33.24 -10.99 8.61
C ALA A 32 -31.84 -10.73 9.17
N ALA A 33 -30.86 -10.42 8.30
CA ALA A 33 -29.52 -10.06 8.74
C ALA A 33 -29.51 -8.78 9.61
N ALA A 34 -30.31 -7.79 9.26
CA ALA A 34 -30.47 -6.57 10.04
C ALA A 34 -31.10 -6.83 11.42
N ALA A 35 -32.14 -7.67 11.50
CA ALA A 35 -32.75 -8.08 12.76
C ALA A 35 -31.72 -8.80 13.66
N ASN A 36 -30.96 -9.74 13.11
CA ASN A 36 -29.89 -10.45 13.83
C ASN A 36 -28.82 -9.50 14.36
N ALA A 37 -28.40 -8.50 13.57
CA ALA A 37 -27.43 -7.50 14.01
C ALA A 37 -27.97 -6.68 15.20
N LYS A 38 -29.23 -6.26 15.14
CA LYS A 38 -29.88 -5.54 16.25
C LYS A 38 -30.00 -6.43 17.51
N GLU A 39 -30.40 -7.69 17.37
CA GLU A 39 -30.47 -8.66 18.47
C GLU A 39 -29.11 -8.92 19.08
N ALA A 40 -28.05 -8.96 18.28
CA ALA A 40 -26.67 -9.11 18.74
C ALA A 40 -26.10 -7.86 19.45
N GLY A 41 -26.86 -6.76 19.51
CA GLY A 41 -26.47 -5.55 20.24
C GLY A 41 -25.63 -4.55 19.45
N PHE A 42 -25.63 -4.61 18.11
CA PHE A 42 -25.03 -3.58 17.28
C PHE A 42 -25.85 -2.27 17.38
N ASP A 43 -25.15 -1.12 17.32
CA ASP A 43 -25.75 0.21 17.44
C ASP A 43 -26.38 0.71 16.12
N GLY A 44 -26.04 0.11 14.99
CA GLY A 44 -26.54 0.49 13.66
C GLY A 44 -26.03 -0.44 12.57
N ILE A 45 -26.47 -0.19 11.35
CA ILE A 45 -26.12 -0.98 10.15
C ILE A 45 -25.66 -0.05 9.04
N GLU A 46 -24.60 -0.46 8.32
CA GLU A 46 -24.22 0.13 7.04
C GLU A 46 -24.50 -0.86 5.90
N LEU A 47 -25.40 -0.51 4.97
CA LEU A 47 -25.62 -1.26 3.75
C LEU A 47 -24.48 -1.02 2.76
N HIS A 48 -23.92 -2.08 2.21
CA HIS A 48 -22.86 -1.96 1.21
C HIS A 48 -23.42 -1.86 -0.21
N GLY A 49 -23.71 -0.62 -0.64
CA GLY A 49 -24.18 -0.27 -1.98
C GLY A 49 -23.08 0.30 -2.89
N GLY A 50 -21.81 -0.02 -2.63
CA GLY A 50 -20.66 0.50 -3.36
C GLY A 50 -19.86 -0.56 -4.12
N ASN A 51 -18.82 -0.11 -4.79
CA ASN A 51 -17.70 -0.88 -5.36
C ASN A 51 -18.10 -1.97 -6.38
N GLY A 52 -19.33 -1.93 -6.92
CA GLY A 52 -19.83 -2.90 -7.92
C GLY A 52 -20.38 -4.18 -7.32
N TYR A 53 -20.61 -4.25 -6.00
CA TYR A 53 -21.32 -5.37 -5.35
C TYR A 53 -22.81 -5.33 -5.64
N LEU A 54 -23.58 -6.30 -5.15
CA LEU A 54 -24.95 -6.60 -5.57
C LEU A 54 -25.85 -5.35 -5.61
N ILE A 55 -25.96 -4.60 -4.52
CA ILE A 55 -26.79 -3.38 -4.47
C ILE A 55 -26.29 -2.33 -5.48
N ALA A 56 -24.96 -2.11 -5.53
CA ALA A 56 -24.36 -1.19 -6.50
C ALA A 56 -24.65 -1.60 -7.94
N ALA A 57 -24.60 -2.90 -8.22
CA ALA A 57 -24.83 -3.46 -9.55
C ALA A 57 -26.28 -3.22 -10.03
N PHE A 58 -27.29 -3.35 -9.13
CA PHE A 58 -28.68 -3.02 -9.49
C PHE A 58 -28.86 -1.54 -9.84
N MET A 59 -28.20 -0.63 -9.15
CA MET A 59 -28.25 0.81 -9.43
C MET A 59 -27.48 1.22 -10.69
N SER A 60 -26.54 0.40 -11.18
CA SER A 60 -25.62 0.73 -12.26
C SER A 60 -26.22 0.50 -13.65
N MET A 61 -26.19 1.50 -14.52
CA MET A 61 -26.53 1.33 -15.95
C MET A 61 -25.51 0.42 -16.67
N TYR A 62 -24.27 0.36 -16.18
CA TYR A 62 -23.23 -0.49 -16.75
C TYR A 62 -23.47 -1.97 -16.43
N GLN A 63 -23.85 -2.31 -15.19
CA GLN A 63 -24.00 -3.69 -14.71
C GLN A 63 -25.43 -4.23 -14.79
N ASN A 64 -26.45 -3.36 -14.79
CA ASN A 64 -27.86 -3.73 -14.85
C ASN A 64 -28.40 -3.54 -16.28
N LYS A 65 -28.63 -4.66 -16.98
CA LYS A 65 -29.20 -4.71 -18.34
C LYS A 65 -30.60 -5.30 -18.37
N ARG A 66 -31.26 -5.37 -17.21
CA ARG A 66 -32.63 -5.88 -17.08
C ARG A 66 -33.64 -5.00 -17.81
N THR A 67 -34.71 -5.63 -18.28
CA THR A 67 -35.82 -4.96 -18.97
C THR A 67 -37.16 -5.07 -18.20
N ASP A 68 -37.14 -5.69 -17.02
CA ASP A 68 -38.27 -5.78 -16.08
C ASP A 68 -38.28 -4.58 -15.10
N GLU A 69 -39.10 -4.70 -14.04
CA GLU A 69 -39.27 -3.66 -13.02
C GLU A 69 -38.03 -3.35 -12.18
N TYR A 70 -36.93 -4.10 -12.31
CA TYR A 70 -35.64 -3.88 -11.62
C TYR A 70 -34.57 -3.29 -12.54
N GLY A 71 -34.88 -2.96 -13.81
CA GLY A 71 -33.91 -2.45 -14.77
C GLY A 71 -34.42 -1.34 -15.67
N GLY A 72 -33.54 -0.83 -16.52
CA GLY A 72 -33.85 0.24 -17.48
C GLY A 72 -33.87 1.63 -16.84
N CYS A 73 -35.03 2.19 -16.52
CA CYS A 73 -35.15 3.56 -16.00
C CYS A 73 -34.62 3.69 -14.56
N PHE A 74 -34.36 4.94 -14.15
CA PHE A 74 -33.83 5.27 -12.82
C PHE A 74 -34.63 4.61 -11.68
N ASN A 75 -35.95 4.79 -11.67
CA ASN A 75 -36.79 4.26 -10.60
C ASN A 75 -36.72 2.73 -10.49
N ASN A 76 -36.67 2.03 -11.62
CA ASN A 76 -36.55 0.57 -11.64
C ASN A 76 -35.18 0.11 -11.08
N ARG A 77 -34.09 0.78 -11.46
CA ARG A 77 -32.77 0.46 -10.91
C ARG A 77 -32.65 0.75 -9.41
N MET A 78 -33.44 1.69 -8.90
CA MET A 78 -33.50 2.02 -7.47
C MET A 78 -34.44 1.10 -6.67
N ARG A 79 -35.31 0.30 -7.34
CA ARG A 79 -36.32 -0.53 -6.68
C ARG A 79 -35.73 -1.53 -5.69
N PHE A 80 -34.69 -2.27 -6.08
CA PHE A 80 -34.11 -3.31 -5.22
C PHE A 80 -33.60 -2.72 -3.89
N ILE A 81 -32.85 -1.62 -3.93
CA ILE A 81 -32.35 -0.99 -2.70
C ILE A 81 -33.48 -0.36 -1.88
N HIS A 82 -34.53 0.15 -2.52
CA HIS A 82 -35.70 0.69 -1.81
C HIS A 82 -36.44 -0.40 -1.07
N GLU A 83 -36.71 -1.54 -1.69
CA GLU A 83 -37.34 -2.70 -1.05
C GLU A 83 -36.49 -3.25 0.10
N ILE A 84 -35.17 -3.31 -0.03
CA ILE A 84 -34.25 -3.65 1.07
C ILE A 84 -34.40 -2.65 2.23
N TYR A 85 -34.41 -1.35 1.93
CA TYR A 85 -34.59 -0.31 2.95
C TYR A 85 -35.91 -0.50 3.72
N ASP A 86 -37.03 -0.67 3.03
CA ASP A 86 -38.35 -0.84 3.63
C ASP A 86 -38.40 -2.11 4.49
N ALA A 87 -37.88 -3.22 4.00
CA ALA A 87 -37.85 -4.49 4.72
C ALA A 87 -36.96 -4.42 5.99
N ILE A 88 -35.83 -3.76 5.92
CA ILE A 88 -34.96 -3.53 7.09
C ILE A 88 -35.68 -2.63 8.10
N ARG A 89 -36.25 -1.50 7.67
CA ARG A 89 -37.00 -0.60 8.58
C ARG A 89 -38.14 -1.28 9.27
N ALA A 90 -38.87 -2.16 8.55
CA ALA A 90 -39.91 -2.98 9.15
C ALA A 90 -39.38 -3.96 10.22
N ALA A 91 -38.17 -4.50 10.03
CA ALA A 91 -37.57 -5.47 10.95
C ALA A 91 -36.90 -4.81 12.17
N VAL A 92 -36.23 -3.66 12.01
CA VAL A 92 -35.44 -3.03 13.08
C VAL A 92 -36.12 -1.81 13.70
N GLY A 93 -37.16 -1.27 13.08
CA GLY A 93 -37.88 -0.08 13.52
C GLY A 93 -37.29 1.23 12.98
N PRO A 94 -38.00 2.37 13.24
CA PRO A 94 -37.64 3.66 12.65
C PRO A 94 -36.39 4.30 13.25
N ASP A 95 -36.08 4.01 14.50
CA ASP A 95 -35.02 4.71 15.26
C ASP A 95 -33.66 4.00 15.21
N PHE A 96 -33.59 2.79 14.63
CA PHE A 96 -32.32 2.07 14.55
C PHE A 96 -31.45 2.67 13.44
N PRO A 97 -30.20 3.13 13.73
CA PRO A 97 -29.37 3.79 12.73
C PRO A 97 -29.10 2.92 11.49
N LEU A 98 -29.39 3.45 10.31
CA LEU A 98 -29.21 2.78 9.03
C LEU A 98 -28.48 3.69 8.04
N MET A 99 -27.25 3.36 7.74
CA MET A 99 -26.40 4.04 6.78
C MET A 99 -26.31 3.30 5.46
N ILE A 100 -25.87 3.99 4.42
CA ILE A 100 -25.50 3.36 3.15
C ILE A 100 -24.12 3.82 2.70
N ARG A 101 -23.27 2.85 2.35
CA ARG A 101 -22.04 3.12 1.60
C ARG A 101 -22.30 2.91 0.12
N PHE A 102 -22.02 3.92 -0.71
CA PHE A 102 -22.13 3.77 -2.15
C PHE A 102 -21.00 4.50 -2.89
N SER A 103 -20.67 4.01 -4.09
CA SER A 103 -19.68 4.66 -4.96
C SER A 103 -20.32 5.84 -5.67
N ALA A 104 -19.80 7.05 -5.45
CA ALA A 104 -20.30 8.26 -6.10
C ALA A 104 -20.03 8.28 -7.60
N GLU A 105 -18.93 7.66 -8.06
CA GLU A 105 -18.62 7.48 -9.47
C GLU A 105 -18.12 6.08 -9.74
N GLU A 106 -18.50 5.49 -10.86
CA GLU A 106 -18.08 4.14 -11.28
C GLU A 106 -16.83 4.15 -12.16
N HIS A 107 -16.51 5.28 -12.78
CA HIS A 107 -15.35 5.45 -13.69
C HIS A 107 -15.26 4.41 -14.81
N VAL A 108 -16.41 4.00 -15.34
CA VAL A 108 -16.53 3.13 -16.51
C VAL A 108 -17.44 3.79 -17.55
N LEU A 109 -17.22 3.47 -18.82
CA LEU A 109 -18.09 3.97 -19.88
C LEU A 109 -19.54 3.52 -19.64
N SER A 110 -20.48 4.44 -19.67
CA SER A 110 -21.90 4.21 -19.34
C SER A 110 -22.16 3.78 -17.89
N GLY A 111 -21.18 3.92 -16.99
CA GLY A 111 -21.37 3.77 -15.56
C GLY A 111 -21.97 5.03 -14.91
N ARG A 112 -22.27 4.92 -13.62
CA ARG A 112 -22.80 6.02 -12.82
C ARG A 112 -21.81 7.15 -12.71
N THR A 113 -22.31 8.38 -12.91
CA THR A 113 -21.59 9.64 -12.80
C THR A 113 -22.03 10.42 -11.56
N LEU A 114 -21.26 11.41 -11.15
CA LEU A 114 -21.58 12.23 -9.98
C LEU A 114 -22.95 12.93 -10.07
N PRO A 115 -23.43 13.47 -11.22
CA PRO A 115 -24.78 14.00 -11.35
C PRO A 115 -25.88 12.97 -11.05
N GLU A 116 -25.76 11.73 -11.51
CA GLU A 116 -26.72 10.66 -11.17
C GLU A 116 -26.65 10.28 -9.69
N SER A 117 -25.44 10.25 -9.12
CA SER A 117 -25.24 9.98 -7.68
C SER A 117 -25.87 11.04 -6.78
N ARG A 118 -25.94 12.30 -7.24
CA ARG A 118 -26.70 13.35 -6.53
C ARG A 118 -28.19 13.00 -6.44
N MET A 119 -28.78 12.50 -7.52
CA MET A 119 -30.18 12.05 -7.52
C MET A 119 -30.37 10.86 -6.57
N ILE A 120 -29.50 9.86 -6.65
CA ILE A 120 -29.52 8.68 -5.78
C ILE A 120 -29.40 9.09 -4.30
N ALA A 121 -28.46 9.96 -3.95
CA ALA A 121 -28.25 10.42 -2.59
C ALA A 121 -29.46 11.18 -2.02
N LYS A 122 -30.16 11.96 -2.86
CA LYS A 122 -31.43 12.60 -2.48
C LYS A 122 -32.56 11.59 -2.24
N GLU A 123 -32.61 10.49 -3.00
CA GLU A 123 -33.57 9.42 -2.71
C GLU A 123 -33.25 8.72 -1.39
N PHE A 124 -31.98 8.44 -1.09
CA PHE A 124 -31.58 7.88 0.20
C PHE A 124 -31.99 8.77 1.38
N GLU A 125 -31.71 10.08 1.30
CA GLU A 125 -32.14 11.05 2.30
C GLU A 125 -33.69 11.07 2.43
N ARG A 126 -34.42 11.09 1.30
CA ARG A 126 -35.89 11.12 1.28
C ARG A 126 -36.52 9.86 1.89
N TRP A 127 -35.92 8.68 1.70
CA TRP A 127 -36.38 7.44 2.32
C TRP A 127 -36.11 7.38 3.83
N GLY A 128 -35.11 8.10 4.32
CA GLY A 128 -34.75 8.18 5.72
C GLY A 128 -33.53 7.37 6.11
N PHE A 129 -32.53 7.26 5.21
CA PHE A 129 -31.20 6.86 5.64
C PHE A 129 -30.62 7.92 6.57
N ASP A 130 -29.94 7.48 7.63
CA ASP A 130 -29.40 8.36 8.67
C ASP A 130 -28.06 8.99 8.29
N ALA A 131 -27.29 8.35 7.41
CA ALA A 131 -26.01 8.89 6.89
C ALA A 131 -25.61 8.19 5.57
N ILE A 132 -24.71 8.83 4.85
CA ILE A 132 -24.13 8.29 3.61
C ILE A 132 -22.60 8.19 3.76
N ASN A 133 -22.05 7.00 3.48
CA ASN A 133 -20.62 6.77 3.34
C ASN A 133 -20.24 6.85 1.84
N CYS A 134 -19.56 7.94 1.47
CA CYS A 134 -19.15 8.19 0.09
C CYS A 134 -17.90 7.41 -0.26
N SER A 135 -18.05 6.41 -1.12
CA SER A 135 -16.97 5.62 -1.73
C SER A 135 -16.77 5.98 -3.21
N ASN A 136 -15.94 5.23 -3.92
CA ASN A 136 -15.62 5.49 -5.31
C ASN A 136 -15.24 4.23 -6.07
N GLY A 137 -15.42 4.22 -7.40
CA GLY A 137 -15.02 3.14 -8.28
C GLY A 137 -15.82 1.85 -8.15
N THR A 138 -15.51 0.90 -9.02
CA THR A 138 -16.08 -0.45 -9.09
C THR A 138 -14.99 -1.42 -9.55
N TYR A 139 -15.19 -2.74 -9.42
CA TYR A 139 -14.28 -3.75 -9.96
C TYR A 139 -14.08 -3.68 -11.49
N SER A 140 -15.02 -3.05 -12.21
CA SER A 140 -14.92 -2.83 -13.65
C SER A 140 -14.12 -1.57 -14.01
N SER A 141 -13.86 -0.69 -13.06
CA SER A 141 -13.02 0.50 -13.25
C SER A 141 -11.54 0.16 -13.01
N TYR A 142 -10.69 1.15 -13.26
CA TYR A 142 -9.30 1.09 -12.82
C TYR A 142 -9.26 0.95 -11.27
N ILE A 143 -8.80 -0.20 -10.76
CA ILE A 143 -8.90 -0.56 -9.33
C ILE A 143 -8.31 0.49 -8.39
N PRO A 144 -7.19 1.19 -8.69
CA PRO A 144 -6.71 2.28 -7.85
C PRO A 144 -7.73 3.42 -7.61
N LEU A 145 -8.74 3.55 -8.45
CA LEU A 145 -9.85 4.51 -8.21
C LEU A 145 -10.81 4.02 -7.12
N GLN A 146 -10.86 2.73 -6.86
CA GLN A 146 -11.63 2.13 -5.77
C GLN A 146 -10.82 2.08 -4.47
N SER A 147 -9.56 1.65 -4.55
CA SER A 147 -8.63 1.54 -3.42
C SER A 147 -7.33 2.26 -3.76
N SER A 148 -7.21 3.52 -3.31
CA SER A 148 -6.07 4.38 -3.66
C SER A 148 -4.74 3.75 -3.28
N THR A 149 -3.80 3.79 -4.23
CA THR A 149 -2.39 3.45 -4.03
C THR A 149 -1.60 4.72 -3.67
N MET A 150 -0.30 4.58 -3.43
CA MET A 150 0.60 5.71 -3.24
C MET A 150 0.67 6.68 -4.44
N PHE A 151 0.27 6.24 -5.64
CA PHE A 151 0.26 7.06 -6.87
C PHE A 151 -0.93 8.01 -6.98
N GLN A 152 -2.02 7.78 -6.24
CA GLN A 152 -3.08 8.76 -6.07
C GLN A 152 -2.71 9.70 -4.91
N GLY A 153 -3.01 10.98 -5.04
CA GLY A 153 -2.87 11.92 -3.94
C GLY A 153 -3.66 11.49 -2.71
N HIS A 154 -3.28 11.99 -1.54
CA HIS A 154 -4.09 11.82 -0.33
C HIS A 154 -5.50 12.35 -0.56
N ALA A 155 -6.50 11.72 0.04
CA ALA A 155 -7.91 12.12 -0.01
C ALA A 155 -8.47 12.38 -1.43
N TRP A 156 -7.89 11.74 -2.46
CA TRP A 156 -8.14 12.04 -3.87
C TRP A 156 -9.63 11.98 -4.27
N ALA A 157 -10.44 11.14 -3.61
CA ALA A 157 -11.87 10.98 -3.89
C ALA A 157 -12.77 11.80 -2.95
N LEU A 158 -12.20 12.52 -1.97
CA LEU A 158 -12.99 13.24 -0.96
C LEU A 158 -13.81 14.40 -1.57
N LYS A 159 -13.40 14.92 -2.73
CA LYS A 159 -14.19 15.88 -3.52
C LYS A 159 -15.61 15.39 -3.80
N ASN A 160 -15.84 14.09 -3.93
CA ASN A 160 -17.16 13.53 -4.16
C ASN A 160 -18.01 13.61 -2.88
N ALA A 161 -17.42 13.39 -1.71
CA ALA A 161 -18.11 13.62 -0.42
C ALA A 161 -18.48 15.09 -0.24
N LYS A 162 -17.56 16.03 -0.56
CA LYS A 162 -17.82 17.46 -0.55
C LYS A 162 -19.01 17.85 -1.43
N GLU A 163 -19.07 17.31 -2.63
CA GLU A 163 -20.19 17.56 -3.55
C GLU A 163 -21.50 17.04 -2.97
N LEU A 164 -21.53 15.81 -2.40
CA LEU A 164 -22.73 15.27 -1.77
C LEU A 164 -23.14 16.09 -0.55
N LYS A 165 -22.21 16.45 0.31
CA LYS A 165 -22.43 17.27 1.51
C LYS A 165 -23.05 18.62 1.18
N SER A 166 -22.73 19.21 0.03
CA SER A 166 -23.18 20.55 -0.36
C SER A 166 -24.70 20.70 -0.50
N PHE A 167 -25.45 19.59 -0.64
CA PHE A 167 -26.91 19.62 -0.84
C PHE A 167 -27.69 18.62 0.02
N LEU A 168 -27.02 17.78 0.82
CA LEU A 168 -27.65 16.87 1.77
C LEU A 168 -27.71 17.50 3.16
N SER A 169 -28.74 17.18 3.93
CA SER A 169 -28.88 17.54 5.34
C SER A 169 -28.46 16.43 6.30
N ILE A 170 -28.44 15.18 5.82
CA ILE A 170 -27.92 14.04 6.59
C ILE A 170 -26.38 14.02 6.56
N PRO A 171 -25.73 13.44 7.57
CA PRO A 171 -24.27 13.31 7.63
C PRO A 171 -23.69 12.59 6.42
N VAL A 172 -22.55 13.09 5.92
CA VAL A 172 -21.76 12.48 4.86
C VAL A 172 -20.41 12.06 5.41
N LEU A 173 -20.09 10.77 5.33
CA LEU A 173 -18.79 10.22 5.64
C LEU A 173 -17.93 10.20 4.37
N GLY A 174 -16.79 10.90 4.41
CA GLY A 174 -15.79 10.87 3.35
C GLY A 174 -14.76 9.79 3.57
N SER A 175 -14.41 9.06 2.54
CA SER A 175 -13.41 8.00 2.61
C SER A 175 -12.48 8.01 1.39
N ASN A 176 -11.49 7.12 1.39
CA ASN A 176 -10.58 6.87 0.29
C ASN A 176 -9.33 7.79 0.24
N GLY A 177 -8.30 7.37 0.97
CA GLY A 177 -6.97 7.98 0.96
C GLY A 177 -6.77 9.07 2.01
N VAL A 178 -7.66 9.19 3.00
CA VAL A 178 -7.38 9.95 4.23
C VAL A 178 -6.67 9.00 5.19
N ASP A 179 -5.46 9.32 5.58
CA ASP A 179 -4.56 8.47 6.37
C ASP A 179 -3.78 9.22 7.45
N ASP A 180 -4.06 10.50 7.60
CA ASP A 180 -3.50 11.38 8.63
C ASP A 180 -4.63 12.07 9.41
N PRO A 181 -4.62 12.08 10.76
CA PRO A 181 -5.67 12.69 11.57
C PRO A 181 -5.79 14.21 11.41
N LEU A 182 -4.69 14.93 11.23
CA LEU A 182 -4.71 16.38 11.00
C LEU A 182 -5.33 16.73 9.66
N MET A 183 -5.06 15.90 8.64
CA MET A 183 -5.73 16.00 7.36
C MET A 183 -7.24 15.74 7.49
N ALA A 184 -7.64 14.71 8.26
CA ALA A 184 -9.04 14.41 8.52
C ALA A 184 -9.77 15.58 9.19
N GLU A 185 -9.15 16.18 10.23
CA GLU A 185 -9.66 17.36 10.93
C GLU A 185 -9.88 18.53 9.96
N THR A 186 -8.87 18.85 9.14
CA THR A 186 -8.95 19.92 8.14
C THR A 186 -10.15 19.75 7.20
N PHE A 187 -10.41 18.52 6.72
CA PHE A 187 -11.56 18.28 5.84
C PHE A 187 -12.92 18.44 6.52
N ILE A 188 -12.99 18.10 7.81
CA ILE A 188 -14.22 18.31 8.61
C ILE A 188 -14.43 19.82 8.85
N GLU A 189 -13.39 20.54 9.28
CA GLU A 189 -13.44 21.99 9.50
C GLU A 189 -13.80 22.77 8.24
N ASP A 190 -13.25 22.38 7.08
CA ASP A 190 -13.54 22.96 5.79
C ASP A 190 -14.92 22.57 5.22
N GLY A 191 -15.70 21.73 5.93
CA GLY A 191 -17.03 21.31 5.54
C GLY A 191 -17.07 20.38 4.34
N TRP A 192 -16.03 19.59 4.10
CA TRP A 192 -16.01 18.60 3.00
C TRP A 192 -16.83 17.36 3.34
N CYS A 193 -16.88 16.99 4.61
CA CYS A 193 -17.65 15.87 5.14
C CYS A 193 -17.93 16.09 6.63
N ASP A 194 -18.80 15.27 7.22
CA ASP A 194 -19.08 15.29 8.66
C ASP A 194 -18.25 14.28 9.44
N LEU A 195 -17.86 13.22 8.77
CA LEU A 195 -17.09 12.09 9.30
C LEU A 195 -16.05 11.66 8.27
N VAL A 196 -14.93 11.07 8.74
CA VAL A 196 -13.88 10.54 7.88
C VAL A 196 -13.68 9.05 8.13
N GLY A 197 -13.68 8.26 7.05
CA GLY A 197 -13.41 6.83 7.08
C GLY A 197 -11.92 6.53 6.89
N MET A 198 -11.27 6.02 7.95
CA MET A 198 -9.83 5.77 8.03
C MET A 198 -9.55 4.29 8.32
N ALA A 199 -9.44 3.43 7.28
CA ALA A 199 -9.31 1.99 7.46
C ALA A 199 -7.85 1.49 7.50
N ARG A 200 -7.06 1.72 6.43
CA ARG A 200 -5.71 1.16 6.33
C ARG A 200 -4.71 1.78 7.31
N CYS A 201 -4.89 3.03 7.70
CA CYS A 201 -4.12 3.66 8.75
C CYS A 201 -4.37 3.01 10.11
N SER A 202 -5.57 2.49 10.39
CA SER A 202 -5.85 1.72 11.60
C SER A 202 -5.17 0.34 11.60
N LEU A 203 -4.89 -0.25 10.42
CA LEU A 203 -4.01 -1.43 10.33
C LEU A 203 -2.55 -1.08 10.60
N ALA A 204 -2.11 0.10 10.16
CA ALA A 204 -0.75 0.57 10.41
C ALA A 204 -0.55 0.95 11.88
N ASP A 205 -1.55 1.56 12.49
CA ASP A 205 -1.55 1.96 13.91
C ASP A 205 -2.97 1.88 14.50
N PRO A 206 -3.32 0.80 15.22
CA PRO A 206 -4.63 0.68 15.85
C PRO A 206 -4.87 1.73 16.95
N GLU A 207 -3.80 2.26 17.56
CA GLU A 207 -3.87 3.32 18.58
C GLU A 207 -3.93 4.74 17.98
N MET A 208 -3.97 4.87 16.66
CA MET A 208 -4.01 6.18 15.99
C MET A 208 -5.10 7.11 16.53
N PRO A 209 -6.36 6.68 16.75
CA PRO A 209 -7.38 7.59 17.29
C PRO A 209 -7.06 8.10 18.71
N ASN A 210 -6.52 7.23 19.57
CA ASN A 210 -6.13 7.60 20.93
C ASN A 210 -4.93 8.56 20.90
N LYS A 211 -3.93 8.28 20.08
CA LYS A 211 -2.77 9.16 19.90
C LYS A 211 -3.17 10.53 19.34
N ALA A 212 -4.09 10.56 18.38
CA ALA A 212 -4.61 11.82 17.84
C ALA A 212 -5.35 12.63 18.90
N LYS A 213 -6.22 11.98 19.70
CA LYS A 213 -6.94 12.62 20.82
C LYS A 213 -6.01 13.22 21.87
N GLU A 214 -4.83 12.62 22.05
CA GLU A 214 -3.80 13.05 22.99
C GLU A 214 -2.73 13.95 22.35
N GLU A 215 -2.95 14.40 21.11
CA GLU A 215 -2.03 15.24 20.31
C GLU A 215 -0.63 14.62 20.10
N ARG A 216 -0.53 13.30 20.19
CA ARG A 216 0.72 12.52 19.98
C ARG A 216 0.91 12.14 18.51
N TYR A 217 0.73 13.07 17.58
CA TYR A 217 0.75 12.86 16.14
C TYR A 217 2.06 12.22 15.64
N ASN A 218 3.20 12.65 16.21
CA ASN A 218 4.52 12.11 15.86
C ASN A 218 4.73 10.65 16.28
N GLU A 219 3.85 10.09 17.11
CA GLU A 219 3.89 8.69 17.56
C GLU A 219 2.99 7.79 16.73
N ILE A 220 2.29 8.34 15.75
CA ILE A 220 1.43 7.57 14.85
C ILE A 220 2.29 6.90 13.77
N ARG A 221 2.19 5.58 13.66
CA ARG A 221 2.83 4.79 12.60
C ARG A 221 2.06 5.02 11.28
N PRO A 222 2.68 5.62 10.26
CA PRO A 222 1.96 6.03 9.05
C PRO A 222 1.64 4.85 8.14
N CYS A 223 0.51 4.92 7.44
CA CYS A 223 0.17 4.02 6.34
C CYS A 223 0.88 4.48 5.05
N LEU A 224 1.58 3.56 4.36
CA LEU A 224 2.27 3.86 3.09
C LEU A 224 1.37 3.80 1.86
N ARG A 225 0.11 3.44 1.98
CA ARG A 225 -0.82 3.19 0.85
C ARG A 225 -0.26 2.20 -0.20
N CYS A 226 0.64 1.32 0.23
CA CYS A 226 1.38 0.37 -0.60
C CYS A 226 0.55 -0.82 -1.09
N GLN A 227 -0.70 -0.99 -0.63
CA GLN A 227 -1.62 -2.09 -0.96
C GLN A 227 -1.16 -3.49 -0.50
N SER A 228 -0.07 -3.64 0.25
CA SER A 228 0.39 -4.95 0.74
C SER A 228 -0.69 -5.68 1.54
N CYS A 229 -1.43 -4.98 2.41
CA CYS A 229 -2.54 -5.55 3.18
C CYS A 229 -3.64 -6.12 2.29
N PHE A 230 -3.95 -5.48 1.15
CA PHE A 230 -4.93 -5.98 0.18
C PHE A 230 -4.41 -7.21 -0.57
N GLY A 231 -3.13 -7.19 -0.99
CA GLY A 231 -2.48 -8.34 -1.63
C GLY A 231 -2.42 -9.57 -0.71
N GLU A 232 -2.14 -9.37 0.59
CA GLU A 232 -2.14 -10.44 1.58
C GLU A 232 -3.55 -10.97 1.89
N LEU A 233 -4.57 -10.09 1.92
CA LEU A 233 -5.97 -10.50 2.10
C LEU A 233 -6.41 -11.52 1.03
N ILE A 234 -5.99 -11.35 -0.22
CA ILE A 234 -6.28 -12.29 -1.31
C ILE A 234 -5.63 -13.67 -1.04
N ARG A 235 -4.54 -13.70 -0.26
CA ARG A 235 -3.84 -14.94 0.17
C ARG A 235 -4.45 -15.57 1.42
N GLY A 236 -5.48 -14.96 2.02
CA GLY A 236 -6.23 -15.50 3.15
C GLY A 236 -5.88 -14.91 4.52
N CYS A 237 -4.99 -13.92 4.60
CA CYS A 237 -4.68 -13.22 5.85
C CYS A 237 -4.38 -11.74 5.57
N VAL A 238 -4.45 -10.90 6.60
CA VAL A 238 -4.10 -9.48 6.50
C VAL A 238 -2.78 -9.24 7.24
N HIS A 239 -1.80 -8.68 6.52
CA HIS A 239 -0.55 -8.18 7.10
C HIS A 239 -0.30 -6.76 6.65
N CYS A 240 0.36 -5.97 7.47
CA CYS A 240 0.72 -4.60 7.14
C CYS A 240 2.22 -4.48 6.85
N CYS A 241 2.59 -3.67 5.85
CA CYS A 241 3.98 -3.44 5.47
C CYS A 241 4.78 -2.73 6.59
N VAL A 242 4.12 -1.90 7.37
CA VAL A 242 4.75 -1.08 8.41
C VAL A 242 4.41 -1.53 9.83
N ASN A 243 3.40 -2.36 10.02
CA ASN A 243 3.01 -2.88 11.33
C ASN A 243 3.13 -4.41 11.36
N PRO A 244 4.22 -4.95 11.91
CA PRO A 244 4.46 -6.39 12.00
C PRO A 244 3.45 -7.16 12.87
N GLU A 245 2.75 -6.47 13.77
CA GLU A 245 1.75 -7.07 14.66
C GLU A 245 0.43 -7.37 13.94
N THR A 246 0.10 -6.64 12.85
CA THR A 246 -1.19 -6.79 12.14
C THR A 246 -1.44 -8.24 11.71
N GLY A 247 -2.55 -8.81 12.20
CA GLY A 247 -2.95 -10.21 11.97
C GLY A 247 -2.15 -11.21 12.80
N ARG A 248 -1.31 -10.76 13.74
CA ARG A 248 -0.48 -11.57 14.63
C ARG A 248 -0.54 -11.08 16.08
N GLU A 249 -1.53 -10.30 16.45
CA GLU A 249 -1.68 -9.67 17.76
C GLU A 249 -1.71 -10.72 18.89
N TYR A 250 -2.20 -11.92 18.58
CA TYR A 250 -2.22 -13.05 19.53
C TYR A 250 -0.84 -13.65 19.83
N ILE A 251 0.19 -13.35 19.00
CA ILE A 251 1.58 -13.81 19.21
C ILE A 251 2.35 -12.77 20.02
N TYR A 252 2.15 -11.50 19.71
CA TYR A 252 2.93 -10.38 20.24
C TYR A 252 2.23 -9.76 21.46
N THR A 253 2.25 -10.47 22.58
CA THR A 253 1.71 -9.97 23.86
C THR A 253 2.85 -9.42 24.73
N TYR A 254 2.60 -8.31 25.44
CA TYR A 254 3.58 -7.65 26.32
C TYR A 254 3.29 -7.88 27.81
N GLU A 255 2.45 -8.87 28.12
CA GLU A 255 2.07 -9.21 29.50
C GLU A 255 3.26 -9.78 30.29
N ASP A 256 4.03 -10.67 29.67
CA ASP A 256 5.23 -11.25 30.25
C ASP A 256 6.48 -10.49 29.80
N ARG A 257 7.26 -10.00 30.77
CA ARG A 257 8.57 -9.40 30.51
C ARG A 257 9.66 -10.42 30.87
N PRO A 258 10.51 -10.82 29.91
CA PRO A 258 11.66 -11.67 30.19
C PRO A 258 12.71 -10.90 31.00
N ASP A 259 13.67 -11.62 31.56
CA ASP A 259 14.84 -11.01 32.17
C ASP A 259 15.57 -10.11 31.14
N PRO A 260 15.98 -8.89 31.52
CA PRO A 260 16.66 -7.99 30.63
C PRO A 260 17.94 -8.59 30.06
N LYS A 261 18.08 -8.58 28.72
CA LYS A 261 19.27 -9.01 28.00
C LYS A 261 19.98 -7.85 27.35
N LYS A 262 21.28 -8.02 27.09
CA LYS A 262 22.08 -7.11 26.28
C LYS A 262 21.94 -7.52 24.81
N VAL A 263 21.21 -6.74 24.02
CA VAL A 263 20.95 -7.02 22.61
C VAL A 263 21.76 -6.07 21.74
N LEU A 264 22.50 -6.62 20.77
CA LEU A 264 23.25 -5.85 19.79
C LEU A 264 22.64 -6.03 18.41
N VAL A 265 22.22 -4.91 17.78
CA VAL A 265 21.68 -4.88 16.42
C VAL A 265 22.74 -4.27 15.49
N ILE A 266 23.08 -4.94 14.39
CA ILE A 266 24.05 -4.46 13.39
C ILE A 266 23.31 -4.08 12.12
N GLY A 267 23.23 -2.77 11.85
CA GLY A 267 22.55 -2.17 10.71
C GLY A 267 21.27 -1.43 11.06
N GLY A 268 21.17 -0.19 10.63
CA GLY A 268 20.09 0.76 10.92
C GLY A 268 19.05 0.91 9.81
N GLY A 269 18.84 -0.12 8.99
CA GLY A 269 17.72 -0.20 8.05
C GLY A 269 16.41 -0.56 8.74
N PRO A 270 15.25 -0.62 8.03
CA PRO A 270 13.95 -0.88 8.65
C PRO A 270 13.89 -2.16 9.48
N GLY A 271 14.53 -3.25 9.04
CA GLY A 271 14.59 -4.49 9.81
C GLY A 271 15.35 -4.34 11.13
N GLY A 272 16.50 -3.65 11.11
CA GLY A 272 17.28 -3.40 12.34
C GLY A 272 16.58 -2.44 13.29
N LEU A 273 15.93 -1.40 12.77
CA LEU A 273 15.15 -0.45 13.58
C LEU A 273 13.95 -1.15 14.25
N GLU A 274 13.19 -1.97 13.52
CA GLU A 274 12.08 -2.75 14.10
C GLU A 274 12.58 -3.78 15.13
N ALA A 275 13.75 -4.42 14.90
CA ALA A 275 14.36 -5.31 15.87
C ALA A 275 14.74 -4.57 17.17
N ALA A 276 15.34 -3.40 17.03
CA ALA A 276 15.69 -2.57 18.18
C ALA A 276 14.47 -2.10 18.97
N ILE A 277 13.40 -1.67 18.27
CA ILE A 277 12.13 -1.25 18.86
C ILE A 277 11.49 -2.41 19.63
N ALA A 278 11.35 -3.57 19.00
CA ALA A 278 10.71 -4.73 19.61
C ALA A 278 11.48 -5.22 20.85
N ALA A 279 12.80 -5.33 20.76
CA ALA A 279 13.64 -5.73 21.89
C ALA A 279 13.57 -4.71 23.06
N ALA A 280 13.61 -3.41 22.75
CA ALA A 280 13.51 -2.38 23.77
C ALA A 280 12.12 -2.36 24.45
N ARG A 281 11.04 -2.57 23.70
CA ARG A 281 9.67 -2.71 24.23
C ARG A 281 9.54 -3.93 25.16
N ARG A 282 10.31 -5.00 24.93
CA ARG A 282 10.39 -6.17 25.81
C ARG A 282 11.24 -5.92 27.06
N GLY A 283 11.88 -4.76 27.19
CA GLY A 283 12.70 -4.38 28.35
C GLY A 283 14.17 -4.73 28.24
N HIS A 284 14.66 -5.09 27.08
CA HIS A 284 16.08 -5.40 26.86
C HIS A 284 16.93 -4.13 26.76
N MET A 285 18.23 -4.22 27.07
CA MET A 285 19.22 -3.19 26.86
C MET A 285 19.75 -3.27 25.44
N VAL A 286 19.31 -2.36 24.56
CA VAL A 286 19.58 -2.43 23.13
C VAL A 286 20.63 -1.42 22.68
N THR A 287 21.62 -1.89 21.93
CA THR A 287 22.59 -1.06 21.21
C THR A 287 22.47 -1.38 19.72
N LEU A 288 22.41 -0.34 18.88
CA LEU A 288 22.38 -0.43 17.43
C LEU A 288 23.62 0.22 16.84
N TRP A 289 24.37 -0.53 16.01
CA TRP A 289 25.51 -0.01 15.25
C TRP A 289 25.15 0.17 13.79
N GLU A 290 25.45 1.33 13.24
CA GLU A 290 25.29 1.68 11.83
C GLU A 290 26.60 2.24 11.26
N LYS A 291 27.01 1.74 10.10
CA LYS A 291 28.26 2.15 9.45
C LYS A 291 28.21 3.54 8.83
N GLU A 292 27.03 3.97 8.40
CA GLU A 292 26.79 5.28 7.82
C GLU A 292 26.61 6.34 8.93
N ASP A 293 26.63 7.62 8.55
CA ASP A 293 26.36 8.74 9.45
C ASP A 293 24.86 8.98 9.69
N HIS A 294 24.00 8.14 9.11
CA HIS A 294 22.54 8.20 9.19
C HIS A 294 21.88 6.81 9.20
N LEU A 295 20.65 6.76 9.70
CA LEU A 295 19.80 5.56 9.68
C LEU A 295 18.95 5.49 8.41
N GLY A 296 18.48 4.30 8.05
CA GLY A 296 17.57 4.06 6.93
C GLY A 296 18.08 3.00 5.94
N GLY A 297 19.38 2.79 5.84
CA GLY A 297 19.99 1.85 4.90
C GLY A 297 19.51 2.08 3.46
N VAL A 298 19.39 1.02 2.67
CA VAL A 298 18.92 1.12 1.26
C VAL A 298 17.48 1.60 1.13
N PHE A 299 16.68 1.53 2.20
CA PHE A 299 15.30 2.03 2.20
C PHE A 299 15.24 3.55 2.02
N LEU A 300 16.27 4.28 2.44
CA LEU A 300 16.34 5.72 2.25
C LEU A 300 16.30 6.11 0.77
N ALA A 301 16.97 5.36 -0.11
CA ALA A 301 16.88 5.60 -1.56
C ALA A 301 15.44 5.41 -2.08
N ALA A 302 14.71 4.42 -1.57
CA ALA A 302 13.32 4.21 -1.94
C ALA A 302 12.41 5.38 -1.51
N CYS A 303 12.73 6.09 -0.41
CA CYS A 303 11.95 7.24 0.05
C CYS A 303 11.96 8.42 -0.94
N TYR A 304 12.97 8.51 -1.78
CA TYR A 304 13.09 9.58 -2.79
C TYR A 304 12.44 9.21 -4.13
N ALA A 305 11.98 7.98 -4.30
CA ALA A 305 11.25 7.60 -5.50
C ALA A 305 9.90 8.33 -5.59
N PRO A 306 9.41 8.65 -6.81
CA PRO A 306 8.10 9.28 -6.98
C PRO A 306 6.98 8.50 -6.30
N ALA A 307 6.02 9.22 -5.74
CA ALA A 307 4.87 8.70 -4.99
C ALA A 307 5.19 8.02 -3.64
N LYS A 308 6.46 8.01 -3.20
CA LYS A 308 6.89 7.38 -1.94
C LYS A 308 7.19 8.37 -0.80
N GLY A 309 6.60 9.57 -0.82
CA GLY A 309 6.77 10.55 0.27
C GLY A 309 6.43 10.00 1.66
N ASP A 310 5.42 9.15 1.77
CA ASP A 310 5.03 8.53 3.05
C ASP A 310 6.11 7.57 3.62
N HIS A 311 7.03 7.09 2.78
CA HIS A 311 8.12 6.21 3.21
C HIS A 311 9.13 6.94 4.09
N ILE A 312 9.42 8.23 3.81
CA ILE A 312 10.28 9.02 4.68
C ILE A 312 9.63 9.27 6.04
N THR A 313 8.31 9.48 6.07
CA THR A 313 7.56 9.64 7.32
C THR A 313 7.64 8.37 8.17
N PHE A 314 7.53 7.19 7.54
CA PHE A 314 7.72 5.92 8.25
C PHE A 314 9.14 5.75 8.78
N LEU A 315 10.16 6.09 8.00
CA LEU A 315 11.55 6.04 8.48
C LEU A 315 11.76 7.00 9.67
N CYS A 316 11.23 8.20 9.59
CA CYS A 316 11.28 9.17 10.70
C CYS A 316 10.57 8.63 11.95
N TYR A 317 9.41 7.98 11.78
CA TYR A 317 8.71 7.30 12.88
C TYR A 317 9.60 6.24 13.56
N LEU A 318 10.23 5.35 12.79
CA LEU A 318 11.12 4.32 13.33
C LEU A 318 12.30 4.91 14.12
N ILE A 319 12.94 5.94 13.56
CA ILE A 319 14.06 6.64 14.21
C ILE A 319 13.61 7.28 15.52
N GLN A 320 12.43 7.88 15.53
CA GLN A 320 11.86 8.51 16.73
C GLN A 320 11.51 7.47 17.80
N GLU A 321 10.92 6.33 17.44
CA GLU A 321 10.61 5.24 18.38
C GLU A 321 11.89 4.66 19.00
N VAL A 322 12.92 4.43 18.20
CA VAL A 322 14.25 3.98 18.70
C VAL A 322 14.80 4.95 19.74
N LYS A 323 14.73 6.26 19.47
CA LYS A 323 15.17 7.30 20.41
C LYS A 323 14.31 7.34 21.68
N LYS A 324 12.98 7.29 21.55
CA LYS A 324 12.02 7.33 22.64
C LYS A 324 12.20 6.15 23.60
N LEU A 325 12.51 4.97 23.06
CA LEU A 325 12.74 3.74 23.83
C LEU A 325 14.14 3.66 24.46
N GLY A 326 14.99 4.68 24.30
CA GLY A 326 16.31 4.74 24.91
C GLY A 326 17.34 3.77 24.31
N VAL A 327 17.15 3.37 23.05
CA VAL A 327 18.14 2.54 22.34
C VAL A 327 19.43 3.35 22.14
N THR A 328 20.56 2.76 22.49
CA THR A 328 21.88 3.38 22.21
C THR A 328 22.23 3.20 20.73
N VAL A 329 22.34 4.28 19.99
CA VAL A 329 22.67 4.26 18.56
C VAL A 329 24.10 4.78 18.35
N GLU A 330 24.96 3.98 17.73
CA GLU A 330 26.32 4.35 17.32
C GLU A 330 26.39 4.40 15.79
N LEU A 331 26.44 5.62 15.24
CA LEU A 331 26.64 5.88 13.81
C LEU A 331 28.13 5.90 13.47
N ASN A 332 28.46 5.82 12.16
CA ASN A 332 29.85 5.71 11.67
C ASN A 332 30.61 4.52 12.29
N LYS A 333 29.87 3.48 12.68
CA LYS A 333 30.40 2.29 13.35
C LYS A 333 30.33 1.07 12.43
N THR A 334 31.38 0.86 11.67
CA THR A 334 31.55 -0.39 10.90
C THR A 334 31.86 -1.53 11.87
N ALA A 335 30.96 -2.49 11.96
CA ALA A 335 31.12 -3.64 12.83
C ALA A 335 32.08 -4.66 12.24
N THR A 336 33.02 -5.16 13.09
CA THR A 336 33.85 -6.35 12.81
C THR A 336 33.43 -7.50 13.70
N ALA A 337 33.75 -8.73 13.34
CA ALA A 337 33.48 -9.89 14.19
C ALA A 337 34.15 -9.76 15.58
N ALA A 338 35.38 -9.22 15.62
CA ALA A 338 36.11 -8.97 16.86
C ALA A 338 35.38 -7.95 17.77
N ASP A 339 34.88 -6.84 17.21
CA ASP A 339 34.10 -5.85 17.97
C ASP A 339 32.83 -6.45 18.55
N ILE A 340 32.09 -7.23 17.73
CA ILE A 340 30.84 -7.88 18.14
C ILE A 340 31.09 -8.88 19.28
N LEU A 341 32.12 -9.72 19.16
CA LEU A 341 32.47 -10.69 20.19
C LEU A 341 32.93 -9.99 21.48
N SER A 342 33.71 -8.92 21.37
CA SER A 342 34.21 -8.15 22.53
C SER A 342 33.10 -7.37 23.23
N PHE A 343 32.02 -7.00 22.53
CA PHE A 343 30.85 -6.32 23.09
C PHE A 343 30.12 -7.19 24.11
N GLY A 344 30.16 -8.52 23.95
CA GLY A 344 29.60 -9.48 24.90
C GLY A 344 28.06 -9.38 25.01
N ALA A 345 27.35 -9.32 23.87
CA ALA A 345 25.91 -9.35 23.83
C ALA A 345 25.35 -10.74 24.17
N ASP A 346 24.19 -10.78 24.81
CA ASP A 346 23.41 -12.01 25.00
C ASP A 346 22.73 -12.46 23.70
N LYS A 347 22.37 -11.48 22.84
CA LYS A 347 21.79 -11.69 21.51
C LYS A 347 22.38 -10.72 20.52
N VAL A 348 22.72 -11.20 19.32
CA VAL A 348 23.21 -10.41 18.18
C VAL A 348 22.25 -10.58 17.02
N ILE A 349 21.77 -9.45 16.48
CA ILE A 349 20.87 -9.41 15.33
C ILE A 349 21.60 -8.76 14.15
N LEU A 350 21.94 -9.55 13.11
CA LEU A 350 22.54 -9.05 11.89
C LEU A 350 21.47 -8.58 10.90
N ALA A 351 21.35 -7.27 10.78
CA ALA A 351 20.46 -6.55 9.86
C ALA A 351 21.27 -5.76 8.84
N THR A 352 22.40 -6.28 8.39
CA THR A 352 23.38 -5.60 7.52
C THR A 352 22.90 -5.36 6.10
N GLY A 353 21.71 -5.84 5.76
CA GLY A 353 20.98 -5.48 4.55
C GLY A 353 21.60 -6.03 3.27
N SER A 354 21.52 -5.24 2.21
CA SER A 354 21.96 -5.60 0.87
C SER A 354 22.71 -4.45 0.20
N ARG A 355 23.35 -4.74 -0.93
CA ARG A 355 24.01 -3.76 -1.79
C ARG A 355 23.61 -4.00 -3.25
N PRO A 356 23.67 -2.99 -4.12
CA PRO A 356 23.45 -3.18 -5.55
C PRO A 356 24.38 -4.28 -6.09
N LYS A 357 23.83 -5.15 -6.95
CA LYS A 357 24.64 -6.14 -7.66
C LYS A 357 25.60 -5.41 -8.62
N PRO A 358 26.86 -5.84 -8.71
CA PRO A 358 27.80 -5.26 -9.67
C PRO A 358 27.25 -5.42 -11.10
N CYS A 359 27.54 -4.46 -11.95
CA CYS A 359 27.21 -4.55 -13.37
C CYS A 359 28.11 -5.61 -14.04
N THR A 360 27.48 -6.68 -14.53
CA THR A 360 28.14 -7.77 -15.23
C THR A 360 27.91 -7.73 -16.74
N ILE A 361 27.35 -6.64 -17.25
CA ILE A 361 27.13 -6.44 -18.68
C ILE A 361 28.49 -6.15 -19.34
N PRO A 362 28.88 -6.91 -20.40
CA PRO A 362 30.13 -6.66 -21.10
C PRO A 362 30.25 -5.20 -21.55
N GLY A 363 31.42 -4.60 -21.39
CA GLY A 363 31.70 -3.21 -21.75
C GLY A 363 31.25 -2.16 -20.74
N ALA A 364 30.82 -2.56 -19.53
CA ALA A 364 30.40 -1.62 -18.50
C ALA A 364 31.48 -0.60 -18.12
N GLU A 365 32.74 -0.96 -18.28
CA GLU A 365 33.92 -0.10 -18.05
C GLU A 365 34.12 0.98 -19.12
N THR A 366 33.46 0.88 -20.27
CA THR A 366 33.64 1.80 -21.42
C THR A 366 32.59 2.90 -21.48
N GLY A 367 31.47 2.72 -20.79
CA GLY A 367 30.33 3.63 -20.82
C GLY A 367 30.16 4.43 -19.52
N ASN A 368 29.28 5.41 -19.56
CA ASN A 368 28.84 6.14 -18.37
C ASN A 368 27.81 5.32 -17.60
N VAL A 369 28.28 4.42 -16.73
CA VAL A 369 27.44 3.48 -15.96
C VAL A 369 27.26 3.99 -14.54
N LEU A 370 26.00 4.15 -14.13
CA LEU A 370 25.57 4.66 -12.84
C LEU A 370 24.66 3.63 -12.14
N PHE A 371 24.56 3.68 -10.82
CA PHE A 371 23.62 2.85 -10.08
C PHE A 371 22.32 3.62 -9.75
N ALA A 372 21.19 2.94 -9.83
CA ALA A 372 19.88 3.49 -9.56
C ALA A 372 19.76 4.09 -8.14
N GLU A 373 20.40 3.47 -7.15
CA GLU A 373 20.46 3.97 -5.77
C GLU A 373 21.14 5.36 -5.69
N ASP A 374 22.27 5.54 -6.36
CA ASP A 374 22.99 6.83 -6.35
C ASP A 374 22.22 7.93 -7.09
N VAL A 375 21.44 7.56 -8.13
CA VAL A 375 20.54 8.48 -8.82
C VAL A 375 19.40 8.93 -7.89
N LEU A 376 18.73 8.00 -7.21
CA LEU A 376 17.64 8.31 -6.28
C LEU A 376 18.12 9.13 -5.08
N LEU A 377 19.31 8.85 -4.57
CA LEU A 377 19.95 9.62 -3.48
C LEU A 377 20.51 10.98 -3.94
N GLY A 378 20.40 11.31 -5.24
CA GLY A 378 20.91 12.57 -5.78
C GLY A 378 22.42 12.70 -5.85
N LYS A 379 23.17 11.62 -5.59
CA LYS A 379 24.65 11.62 -5.68
C LYS A 379 25.15 11.80 -7.10
N VAL A 380 24.36 11.32 -8.07
CA VAL A 380 24.62 11.47 -9.51
C VAL A 380 23.36 11.93 -10.23
N GLN A 381 23.51 12.72 -11.29
CA GLN A 381 22.38 13.31 -12.01
C GLN A 381 22.56 13.14 -13.52
N PRO A 382 22.19 11.96 -14.08
CA PRO A 382 22.26 11.76 -15.52
C PRO A 382 21.28 12.68 -16.27
N MET A 383 21.65 13.04 -17.50
CA MET A 383 20.84 13.83 -18.42
C MET A 383 20.97 13.32 -19.87
N GLY A 384 20.03 13.70 -20.71
CA GLY A 384 20.02 13.36 -22.13
C GLY A 384 19.30 12.04 -22.41
N ARG A 385 19.86 11.17 -23.25
CA ARG A 385 19.32 9.86 -23.55
C ARG A 385 19.77 8.87 -22.49
N ILE A 386 18.86 8.41 -21.66
CA ILE A 386 19.18 7.59 -20.49
C ILE A 386 18.57 6.20 -20.67
N LEU A 387 19.43 5.17 -20.58
CA LEU A 387 18.99 3.78 -20.51
C LEU A 387 18.92 3.34 -19.05
N VAL A 388 17.76 2.90 -18.57
CA VAL A 388 17.60 2.23 -17.28
C VAL A 388 17.50 0.73 -17.51
N VAL A 389 18.44 -0.04 -16.94
CA VAL A 389 18.51 -1.50 -17.12
C VAL A 389 17.92 -2.22 -15.91
N GLY A 390 16.82 -2.90 -16.12
CA GLY A 390 16.16 -3.71 -15.09
C GLY A 390 14.64 -3.79 -15.26
N ALA A 391 14.02 -4.81 -14.66
CA ALA A 391 12.57 -5.03 -14.67
C ALA A 391 11.92 -4.83 -13.29
N GLY A 392 12.72 -4.58 -12.25
CA GLY A 392 12.27 -4.47 -10.86
C GLY A 392 11.76 -3.07 -10.49
N GLU A 393 11.31 -2.96 -9.25
CA GLU A 393 10.78 -1.70 -8.68
C GLU A 393 11.81 -0.57 -8.76
N THR A 394 13.04 -0.82 -8.31
CA THR A 394 14.11 0.19 -8.33
C THR A 394 14.35 0.77 -9.72
N ALA A 395 14.36 -0.07 -10.77
CA ALA A 395 14.54 0.40 -12.15
C ALA A 395 13.36 1.26 -12.61
N ALA A 396 12.12 0.80 -12.38
CA ALA A 396 10.92 1.52 -12.77
C ALA A 396 10.78 2.87 -12.02
N GLU A 397 11.07 2.87 -10.72
CA GLU A 397 11.05 4.06 -9.86
C GLU A 397 12.11 5.08 -10.28
N THR A 398 13.33 4.62 -10.58
CA THR A 398 14.41 5.50 -11.05
C THR A 398 14.07 6.11 -12.41
N ALA A 399 13.50 5.31 -13.33
CA ALA A 399 13.07 5.82 -14.63
C ALA A 399 11.96 6.87 -14.48
N LEU A 400 10.98 6.61 -13.62
CA LEU A 400 9.91 7.57 -13.32
C LEU A 400 10.46 8.84 -12.64
N TYR A 401 11.41 8.70 -11.71
CA TYR A 401 12.09 9.81 -11.05
C TYR A 401 12.80 10.72 -12.07
N LEU A 402 13.60 10.14 -12.95
CA LEU A 402 14.31 10.89 -13.98
C LEU A 402 13.34 11.58 -14.96
N ALA A 403 12.30 10.88 -15.40
CA ALA A 403 11.27 11.43 -16.29
C ALA A 403 10.48 12.55 -15.62
N SER A 404 10.12 12.42 -14.34
CA SER A 404 9.41 13.46 -13.59
C SER A 404 10.22 14.73 -13.36
N LEU A 405 11.55 14.64 -13.42
CA LEU A 405 12.47 15.76 -13.35
C LEU A 405 12.92 16.28 -14.73
N GLU A 406 12.28 15.79 -15.80
CA GLU A 406 12.60 16.18 -17.19
C GLU A 406 14.09 16.02 -17.54
N ARG A 407 14.73 14.93 -17.07
CA ARG A 407 16.16 14.69 -17.27
C ARG A 407 16.52 14.28 -18.71
N GLY A 408 15.53 14.07 -19.58
CA GLY A 408 15.70 13.73 -20.99
C GLY A 408 14.89 12.52 -21.43
N ASP A 409 15.34 11.84 -22.48
CA ASP A 409 14.66 10.69 -23.08
C ASP A 409 14.97 9.40 -22.29
N ILE A 410 14.01 8.91 -21.54
CA ILE A 410 14.20 7.76 -20.66
C ILE A 410 13.73 6.48 -21.37
N THR A 411 14.60 5.49 -21.47
CA THR A 411 14.28 4.14 -21.96
C THR A 411 14.56 3.10 -20.87
N ILE A 412 13.60 2.22 -20.60
CA ILE A 412 13.80 1.03 -19.76
C ILE A 412 14.03 -0.18 -20.67
N ALA A 413 15.11 -0.94 -20.42
CA ALA A 413 15.32 -2.27 -21.03
C ALA A 413 15.16 -3.35 -19.96
N ALA A 414 14.17 -4.22 -20.14
CA ALA A 414 13.79 -5.27 -19.21
C ALA A 414 13.82 -6.65 -19.89
N ARG A 415 14.58 -7.62 -19.36
CA ARG A 415 14.61 -9.01 -19.84
C ARG A 415 13.32 -9.80 -19.57
N LYS A 416 12.45 -9.27 -18.70
CA LYS A 416 11.16 -9.87 -18.38
C LYS A 416 10.11 -9.39 -19.37
N ASP A 417 9.07 -10.17 -19.54
CA ASP A 417 7.86 -9.88 -20.33
C ASP A 417 7.04 -8.71 -19.76
N ARG A 418 7.34 -8.28 -18.55
CA ARG A 418 6.66 -7.18 -17.85
C ARG A 418 7.55 -6.49 -16.83
N LEU A 419 7.24 -5.23 -16.53
CA LEU A 419 7.84 -4.47 -15.44
C LEU A 419 7.19 -4.82 -14.10
N VAL A 420 7.97 -4.66 -13.03
CA VAL A 420 7.59 -4.79 -11.61
C VAL A 420 6.79 -6.05 -11.28
N PRO A 421 7.29 -7.24 -11.68
CA PRO A 421 6.53 -8.49 -11.60
C PRO A 421 6.23 -8.95 -10.16
N LYS A 422 6.90 -8.40 -9.15
CA LYS A 422 6.74 -8.71 -7.72
C LYS A 422 5.93 -7.66 -6.95
N MET A 423 5.66 -6.51 -7.56
CA MET A 423 4.86 -5.45 -6.96
C MET A 423 3.40 -5.89 -6.83
N ASP A 424 2.69 -5.38 -5.82
CA ASP A 424 1.23 -5.54 -5.73
C ASP A 424 0.56 -5.14 -7.05
N ALA A 425 -0.45 -5.91 -7.46
CA ALA A 425 -1.06 -5.76 -8.78
C ALA A 425 -1.63 -4.36 -9.03
N ASN A 426 -2.27 -3.75 -8.01
CA ASN A 426 -2.87 -2.42 -8.12
C ASN A 426 -1.79 -1.34 -8.23
N THR A 427 -0.76 -1.46 -7.41
CA THR A 427 0.39 -0.56 -7.42
C THR A 427 1.17 -0.69 -8.73
N ALA A 428 1.36 -1.92 -9.24
CA ALA A 428 2.03 -2.17 -10.52
C ALA A 428 1.29 -1.55 -11.72
N VAL A 429 -0.05 -1.56 -11.70
CA VAL A 429 -0.85 -0.88 -12.73
C VAL A 429 -0.64 0.63 -12.64
N SER A 430 -0.70 1.21 -11.43
CA SER A 430 -0.45 2.64 -11.20
C SER A 430 0.94 3.08 -11.65
N MET A 431 1.98 2.26 -11.37
CA MET A 431 3.34 2.51 -11.82
C MET A 431 3.44 2.57 -13.36
N ARG A 432 2.85 1.60 -14.05
CA ARG A 432 2.87 1.56 -15.53
C ARG A 432 2.14 2.77 -16.14
N GLU A 433 1.00 3.16 -15.57
CA GLU A 433 0.27 4.36 -16.03
C GLU A 433 1.09 5.64 -15.77
N ALA A 434 1.79 5.73 -14.65
CA ALA A 434 2.69 6.85 -14.36
C ALA A 434 3.84 6.91 -15.36
N LEU A 435 4.52 5.79 -15.64
CA LEU A 435 5.59 5.71 -16.65
C LEU A 435 5.09 6.13 -18.05
N LYS A 436 3.89 5.68 -18.43
CA LYS A 436 3.26 6.07 -19.69
C LYS A 436 2.93 7.55 -19.75
N LYS A 437 2.40 8.13 -18.66
CA LYS A 437 2.09 9.56 -18.55
C LYS A 437 3.33 10.44 -18.75
N TYR A 438 4.48 9.99 -18.25
CA TYR A 438 5.77 10.66 -18.40
C TYR A 438 6.55 10.20 -19.65
N GLU A 439 5.87 9.53 -20.59
CA GLU A 439 6.42 9.13 -21.91
C GLU A 439 7.70 8.28 -21.85
N VAL A 440 7.86 7.50 -20.76
CA VAL A 440 9.00 6.58 -20.62
C VAL A 440 8.88 5.46 -21.65
N ASN A 441 9.94 5.28 -22.47
CA ASN A 441 9.99 4.22 -23.46
C ASN A 441 10.31 2.88 -22.81
N ILE A 442 9.34 1.95 -22.79
CA ILE A 442 9.47 0.65 -22.12
C ILE A 442 9.73 -0.44 -23.17
N LYS A 443 10.88 -1.12 -23.06
CA LYS A 443 11.27 -2.27 -23.86
C LYS A 443 11.33 -3.51 -22.98
N VAL A 444 10.25 -4.30 -22.96
CA VAL A 444 10.20 -5.63 -22.34
C VAL A 444 10.82 -6.66 -23.28
N ASP A 445 11.06 -7.88 -22.78
CA ASP A 445 11.73 -8.98 -23.52
C ASP A 445 13.03 -8.51 -24.22
N THR A 446 13.69 -7.48 -23.62
CA THR A 446 14.85 -6.83 -24.21
C THR A 446 16.03 -6.94 -23.26
N ARG A 447 17.11 -7.57 -23.73
CA ARG A 447 18.35 -7.71 -22.99
C ARG A 447 19.34 -6.61 -23.42
N THR A 448 20.01 -5.99 -22.47
CA THR A 448 21.21 -5.19 -22.75
C THR A 448 22.38 -6.17 -22.92
N ALA A 449 22.77 -6.42 -24.15
CA ALA A 449 23.77 -7.42 -24.49
C ALA A 449 25.19 -6.96 -24.16
N ARG A 450 25.50 -5.70 -24.46
CA ARG A 450 26.78 -5.04 -24.09
C ARG A 450 26.61 -3.53 -24.02
N ILE A 451 27.50 -2.90 -23.31
CA ILE A 451 27.63 -1.44 -23.21
C ILE A 451 28.79 -1.01 -24.12
N THR A 452 28.64 0.15 -24.78
CA THR A 452 29.65 0.74 -25.67
C THR A 452 29.97 2.16 -25.20
N ALA A 453 31.03 2.76 -25.74
CA ALA A 453 31.39 4.15 -25.42
C ALA A 453 30.31 5.16 -25.87
N SER A 454 29.41 4.78 -26.81
CA SER A 454 28.35 5.64 -27.38
C SER A 454 26.94 5.26 -26.95
N GLY A 455 26.76 4.16 -26.17
CA GLY A 455 25.44 3.68 -25.78
C GLY A 455 25.41 2.23 -25.36
N ALA A 456 24.46 1.46 -25.90
CA ALA A 456 24.31 0.05 -25.58
C ALA A 456 23.76 -0.75 -26.78
N VAL A 457 24.14 -2.02 -26.86
CA VAL A 457 23.53 -2.98 -27.77
C VAL A 457 22.37 -3.66 -27.04
N LEU A 458 21.18 -3.45 -27.55
CA LEU A 458 19.94 -4.07 -27.09
C LEU A 458 19.59 -5.26 -27.98
N GLU A 459 19.25 -6.39 -27.37
CA GLU A 459 18.81 -7.60 -28.04
C GLU A 459 17.32 -7.84 -27.76
N HIS A 460 16.55 -8.01 -28.82
CA HIS A 460 15.13 -8.38 -28.78
C HIS A 460 14.86 -9.41 -29.87
N ASP A 461 14.23 -10.53 -29.51
CA ASP A 461 13.98 -11.67 -30.44
C ASP A 461 15.23 -12.16 -31.21
N GLY A 462 16.38 -12.15 -30.53
CA GLY A 462 17.64 -12.56 -31.12
C GLY A 462 18.29 -11.54 -32.07
N ILE A 463 17.67 -10.38 -32.24
CA ILE A 463 18.19 -9.28 -33.07
C ILE A 463 18.90 -8.27 -32.19
N GLU A 464 20.18 -8.06 -32.41
CA GLU A 464 20.98 -7.03 -31.76
C GLU A 464 20.91 -5.71 -32.53
N LYS A 465 20.70 -4.62 -31.77
CA LYS A 465 20.75 -3.26 -32.32
C LYS A 465 21.51 -2.34 -31.35
N GLU A 466 22.50 -1.63 -31.87
CA GLU A 466 23.16 -0.57 -31.12
C GLU A 466 22.28 0.66 -31.06
N VAL A 467 22.07 1.19 -29.85
CA VAL A 467 21.25 2.37 -29.56
C VAL A 467 22.10 3.35 -28.76
N PRO A 468 22.18 4.61 -29.19
CA PRO A 468 22.97 5.61 -28.50
C PRO A 468 22.30 6.05 -27.19
N PHE A 469 23.09 6.07 -26.12
CA PHE A 469 22.71 6.59 -24.79
C PHE A 469 23.85 7.41 -24.20
N ASP A 470 23.50 8.48 -23.50
CA ASP A 470 24.46 9.37 -22.85
C ASP A 470 24.79 8.89 -21.43
N SER A 471 23.88 8.12 -20.82
CA SER A 471 24.07 7.47 -19.50
C SER A 471 23.32 6.14 -19.43
N ILE A 472 23.88 5.20 -18.65
CA ILE A 472 23.26 3.90 -18.40
C ILE A 472 23.12 3.69 -16.90
N VAL A 473 21.89 3.52 -16.43
CA VAL A 473 21.54 3.37 -15.01
C VAL A 473 21.19 1.92 -14.72
N ILE A 474 21.91 1.30 -13.80
CA ILE A 474 21.77 -0.10 -13.45
C ILE A 474 20.81 -0.25 -12.26
N GLY A 475 19.66 -0.91 -12.52
CA GLY A 475 18.65 -1.31 -11.54
C GLY A 475 18.42 -2.83 -11.52
N MET A 476 19.51 -3.63 -11.54
CA MET A 476 19.45 -5.09 -11.70
C MET A 476 19.26 -5.87 -10.38
N GLY A 477 18.88 -5.19 -9.30
CA GLY A 477 18.63 -5.77 -7.99
C GLY A 477 19.84 -5.76 -7.07
N TYR A 478 19.68 -6.40 -5.92
CA TYR A 478 20.60 -6.36 -4.79
C TYR A 478 21.17 -7.74 -4.47
N ALA A 479 22.27 -7.74 -3.72
CA ALA A 479 22.90 -8.94 -3.15
C ALA A 479 23.01 -8.77 -1.62
N PRO A 480 22.83 -9.85 -0.83
CA PRO A 480 22.97 -9.79 0.62
C PRO A 480 24.37 -9.32 1.05
N VAL A 481 24.43 -8.62 2.18
CA VAL A 481 25.66 -8.29 2.88
C VAL A 481 25.71 -9.11 4.16
N ASN A 482 26.30 -10.30 4.12
CA ASN A 482 26.25 -11.29 5.20
C ASN A 482 27.61 -11.95 5.53
N ALA A 483 28.73 -11.38 5.13
CA ALA A 483 30.05 -11.94 5.44
C ALA A 483 30.28 -12.18 6.94
N LEU A 484 29.80 -11.28 7.80
CA LEU A 484 29.86 -11.43 9.26
C LEU A 484 29.13 -12.67 9.79
N ALA A 485 28.16 -13.21 9.07
CA ALA A 485 27.40 -14.38 9.50
C ALA A 485 28.27 -15.64 9.61
N GLU A 486 29.20 -15.82 8.67
CA GLU A 486 30.16 -16.93 8.69
C GLU A 486 31.17 -16.77 9.82
N GLU A 487 31.73 -15.56 9.97
CA GLU A 487 32.71 -15.24 11.01
C GLU A 487 32.15 -15.40 12.44
N LEU A 488 30.84 -15.16 12.61
CA LEU A 488 30.12 -15.20 13.89
C LEU A 488 29.36 -16.52 14.10
N SER A 489 29.50 -17.50 13.23
CA SER A 489 28.79 -18.77 13.31
C SER A 489 28.96 -19.50 14.66
N GLY A 490 30.07 -19.27 15.36
CA GLY A 490 30.33 -19.79 16.71
C GLY A 490 29.40 -19.26 17.81
N LEU A 491 28.62 -18.20 17.55
CA LEU A 491 27.61 -17.71 18.50
C LEU A 491 26.35 -18.59 18.58
N GLY A 492 26.14 -19.50 17.61
CA GLY A 492 25.00 -20.40 17.59
C GLY A 492 23.65 -19.66 17.70
N GLU A 493 22.80 -20.07 18.66
CA GLU A 493 21.45 -19.47 18.86
C GLU A 493 21.46 -18.00 19.30
N LYS A 494 22.59 -17.47 19.73
CA LYS A 494 22.72 -16.04 20.05
C LYS A 494 22.73 -15.16 18.80
N LEU A 495 23.00 -15.70 17.62
CA LEU A 495 23.05 -14.99 16.36
C LEU A 495 21.77 -15.19 15.55
N VAL A 496 21.14 -14.08 15.15
CA VAL A 496 19.99 -14.09 14.22
C VAL A 496 20.31 -13.19 13.04
N ILE A 497 20.06 -13.67 11.82
CA ILE A 497 20.23 -12.92 10.57
C ILE A 497 18.85 -12.61 10.02
N ILE A 498 18.60 -11.32 9.70
CA ILE A 498 17.28 -10.84 9.30
C ILE A 498 17.32 -9.99 8.02
N GLY A 499 16.15 -9.84 7.41
CA GLY A 499 15.94 -8.98 6.26
C GLY A 499 16.82 -9.35 5.07
N ASP A 500 17.27 -8.36 4.35
CA ASP A 500 18.07 -8.56 3.13
C ASP A 500 19.45 -9.17 3.36
N ALA A 501 19.97 -9.14 4.58
CA ALA A 501 21.19 -9.86 4.93
C ALA A 501 20.98 -11.38 4.88
N LYS A 502 19.76 -11.84 5.16
CA LYS A 502 19.34 -13.24 5.03
C LYS A 502 18.92 -13.56 3.60
N GLU A 503 18.00 -12.79 3.07
CA GLU A 503 17.46 -12.94 1.72
C GLU A 503 16.89 -11.61 1.22
N VAL A 504 17.30 -11.16 0.04
CA VAL A 504 16.81 -9.90 -0.54
C VAL A 504 15.33 -10.02 -0.94
N ARG A 505 14.49 -9.25 -0.26
CA ARG A 505 13.03 -9.23 -0.49
C ARG A 505 12.51 -7.78 -0.46
N ASN A 506 11.42 -7.51 0.25
CA ASN A 506 10.84 -6.17 0.39
C ASN A 506 10.85 -5.69 1.86
N ALA A 507 10.48 -4.44 2.08
CA ALA A 507 10.49 -3.80 3.39
C ALA A 507 9.56 -4.49 4.40
N MET A 508 8.42 -5.08 3.95
CA MET A 508 7.48 -5.79 4.82
C MET A 508 8.13 -7.01 5.49
N GLN A 509 8.85 -7.85 4.71
CA GLN A 509 9.54 -9.00 5.27
C GLN A 509 10.70 -8.57 6.19
N ALA A 510 11.44 -7.52 5.81
CA ALA A 510 12.53 -7.03 6.65
C ALA A 510 12.02 -6.50 8.00
N ALA A 511 10.92 -5.73 8.00
CA ALA A 511 10.29 -5.23 9.21
C ALA A 511 9.73 -6.36 10.08
N ALA A 512 9.02 -7.32 9.47
CA ALA A 512 8.44 -8.46 10.18
C ALA A 512 9.52 -9.35 10.82
N GLU A 513 10.58 -9.70 10.08
CA GLU A 513 11.70 -10.49 10.63
C GLU A 513 12.45 -9.73 11.72
N GLY A 514 12.63 -8.41 11.53
CA GLY A 514 13.25 -7.55 12.55
C GLY A 514 12.46 -7.54 13.84
N TYR A 515 11.17 -7.29 13.73
CA TYR A 515 10.27 -7.27 14.87
C TYR A 515 10.26 -8.61 15.63
N GLU A 516 10.12 -9.73 14.90
CA GLU A 516 10.14 -11.06 15.47
C GLU A 516 11.46 -11.36 16.18
N ALA A 517 12.59 -11.06 15.55
CA ALA A 517 13.92 -11.28 16.14
C ALA A 517 14.14 -10.43 17.40
N GLY A 518 13.66 -9.20 17.43
CA GLY A 518 13.73 -8.34 18.61
C GLY A 518 12.77 -8.77 19.72
N TYR A 519 11.56 -9.21 19.36
CA TYR A 519 10.55 -9.65 20.32
C TYR A 519 10.97 -10.92 21.07
N PHE A 520 11.61 -11.89 20.37
CA PHE A 520 12.10 -13.15 20.95
C PHE A 520 13.61 -13.13 21.31
N ALA A 521 14.19 -11.95 21.44
CA ALA A 521 15.62 -11.80 21.76
C ALA A 521 16.07 -12.42 23.09
#